data_fbdcba9c5222ace6da3c51acdffadb13
#
_entry.id   fbdcba9c5222ace6da3c51acdffadb13
#
_cell.length_a   1.000
_cell.length_b   1.000
_cell.length_c   1.000
_cell.angle_alpha   90.00
_cell.angle_beta   90.00
_cell.angle_gamma   90.00
#
_symmetry.space_group_name_H-M   'P 1'
#
loop_
_entity.id
_entity.type
_entity.pdbx_description
1 polymer ?
#
loop_
_entity_poly.entity_id
_entity_poly.type
_entity_poly.pdbx_seq_one_letter_code
_entity_poly.pdbx_strand_id
1 'polypeptide(L)' 'MKTSVRWLLFEYKGLELVILSKPFKTKKLAEKARLKYPDRVRRKIGIGVVRVPSVR' A
#
# COMPACT_ATOMS: atom_id res chain seq x y z
N MET A 1 7.55 -1.50 23.58
CA MET A 1 7.06 -0.56 22.58
C MET A 1 6.24 -1.24 21.53
N LYS A 2 5.17 -0.59 21.16
CA LYS A 2 4.30 -1.15 20.15
C LYS A 2 4.63 -0.57 18.79
N THR A 3 4.55 -1.39 17.78
CA THR A 3 4.67 -0.91 16.42
C THR A 3 3.33 -1.03 15.74
N SER A 4 3.07 -0.11 14.86
CA SER A 4 1.86 -0.14 14.04
C SER A 4 2.21 -0.65 12.67
N VAL A 5 1.25 -1.29 12.06
CA VAL A 5 1.41 -1.78 10.70
C VAL A 5 0.51 -0.96 9.79
N ARG A 6 1.05 -0.56 8.67
CA ARG A 6 0.29 0.19 7.67
C ARG A 6 0.40 -0.52 6.34
N TRP A 7 -0.66 -0.41 5.57
CA TRP A 7 -0.75 -1.05 4.25
C TRP A 7 -0.77 0.04 3.19
N LEU A 8 -0.03 -0.17 2.12
CA LEU A 8 0.00 0.82 1.06
C LEU A 8 0.02 0.13 -0.29
N LEU A 9 -0.29 0.92 -1.31
CA LEU A 9 -0.28 0.44 -2.69
C LEU A 9 0.97 0.94 -3.37
N PHE A 10 1.56 0.07 -4.17
CA PHE A 10 2.77 0.42 -4.89
C PHE A 10 2.75 -0.18 -6.28
N GLU A 11 3.59 0.36 -7.13
CA GLU A 11 3.73 -0.13 -8.48
C GLU A 11 5.20 -0.03 -8.89
N TYR A 12 5.68 -1.03 -9.58
CA TYR A 12 7.03 -0.96 -10.14
C TYR A 12 6.96 -0.36 -11.53
N LYS A 13 7.80 0.64 -11.77
CA LYS A 13 7.97 1.21 -13.10
C LYS A 13 9.42 1.01 -13.48
N GLY A 14 9.68 -0.03 -14.26
CA GLY A 14 11.03 -0.43 -14.54
C GLY A 14 11.70 -0.90 -13.27
N LEU A 15 12.76 -0.22 -12.86
CA LEU A 15 13.48 -0.56 -11.63
C LEU A 15 13.06 0.29 -10.44
N GLU A 16 12.11 1.18 -10.63
CA GLU A 16 11.69 2.07 -9.58
C GLU A 16 10.40 1.61 -8.91
N LEU A 17 10.36 1.79 -7.61
CA LEU A 17 9.16 1.51 -6.83
C LEU A 17 8.43 2.83 -6.60
N VAL A 18 7.16 2.87 -7.01
CA VAL A 18 6.36 4.07 -6.88
C VAL A 18 5.24 3.80 -5.89
N ILE A 19 5.13 4.64 -4.87
CA ILE A 19 4.05 4.53 -3.89
C ILE A 19 2.84 5.28 -4.43
N LEU A 20 1.73 4.58 -4.53
CA LEU A 20 0.53 5.12 -5.16
C LEU A 20 -0.46 5.73 -4.17
N SER A 21 -0.35 5.39 -2.92
CA SER A 21 -1.37 5.83 -1.97
C SER A 21 -0.77 6.11 -0.62
N LYS A 22 -1.59 6.74 0.23
CA LYS A 22 -1.25 6.90 1.62
C LYS A 22 -1.30 5.55 2.34
N PRO A 23 -0.57 5.40 3.43
CA PRO A 23 -0.69 4.18 4.21
C PRO A 23 -2.10 4.02 4.78
N PHE A 24 -2.63 2.82 4.69
CA PHE A 24 -3.93 2.50 5.24
C PHE A 24 -3.78 1.73 6.54
N LYS A 25 -4.74 1.88 7.41
CA LYS A 25 -4.70 1.20 8.70
C LYS A 25 -4.92 -0.29 8.59
N THR A 26 -5.69 -0.72 7.61
CA THR A 26 -6.01 -2.12 7.44
C THR A 26 -5.79 -2.56 6.00
N LYS A 27 -5.58 -3.85 5.84
CA LYS A 27 -5.43 -4.42 4.52
C LYS A 27 -6.70 -4.25 3.69
N LYS A 28 -7.85 -4.33 4.35
CA LYS A 28 -9.12 -4.16 3.67
C LYS A 28 -9.23 -2.82 2.99
N LEU A 29 -8.80 -1.78 3.70
CA LEU A 29 -8.83 -0.45 3.12
C LEU A 29 -7.93 -0.34 1.91
N ALA A 30 -6.77 -0.96 1.98
CA ALA A 30 -5.85 -0.96 0.85
C ALA A 30 -6.45 -1.71 -0.34
N GLU A 31 -7.09 -2.84 -0.07
CA GLU A 31 -7.72 -3.61 -1.14
C GLU A 31 -8.85 -2.83 -1.80
N LYS A 32 -9.64 -2.14 -1.01
CA LYS A 32 -10.71 -1.31 -1.54
C LYS A 32 -10.15 -0.21 -2.44
N ALA A 33 -9.09 0.42 -2.00
CA ALA A 33 -8.48 1.47 -2.80
C ALA A 33 -7.93 0.90 -4.10
N ARG A 34 -7.36 -0.30 -4.04
CA ARG A 34 -6.83 -0.94 -5.23
C ARG A 34 -7.92 -1.22 -6.26
N LEU A 35 -9.10 -1.56 -5.80
CA LEU A 35 -10.22 -1.87 -6.70
C LEU A 35 -10.70 -0.67 -7.50
N LYS A 36 -10.32 0.54 -7.09
CA LYS A 36 -10.70 1.74 -7.83
C LYS A 36 -9.91 1.92 -9.11
N TYR A 37 -8.83 1.17 -9.26
CA TYR A 37 -8.00 1.25 -10.45
C TYR A 37 -8.53 0.29 -11.53
N PRO A 38 -8.33 0.63 -12.81
CA PRO A 38 -8.75 -0.28 -13.88
C PRO A 38 -7.98 -1.60 -13.83
N ASP A 39 -8.54 -2.63 -14.42
CA ASP A 39 -7.95 -3.96 -14.39
C ASP A 39 -6.48 -3.98 -14.84
N ARG A 40 -6.19 -3.31 -15.93
CA ARG A 40 -4.84 -3.37 -16.47
C ARG A 40 -3.82 -2.69 -15.55
N VAL A 41 -4.25 -1.68 -14.83
CA VAL A 41 -3.39 -1.03 -13.87
C VAL A 41 -3.30 -1.85 -12.59
N ARG A 42 -4.44 -2.40 -12.19
CA ARG A 42 -4.55 -3.17 -10.96
C ARG A 42 -3.62 -4.37 -10.93
N ARG A 43 -3.38 -4.96 -12.08
CA ARG A 43 -2.46 -6.10 -12.17
C ARG A 43 -1.04 -5.74 -11.77
N LYS A 44 -0.67 -4.49 -11.96
CA LYS A 44 0.66 -4.01 -11.63
C LYS A 44 0.78 -3.49 -10.22
N ILE A 45 -0.35 -3.31 -9.54
CA ILE A 45 -0.37 -2.75 -8.21
C ILE A 45 -0.26 -3.85 -7.18
N GLY A 46 0.70 -3.70 -6.28
CA GLY A 46 0.85 -4.62 -5.16
C GLY A 46 0.44 -3.94 -3.86
N ILE A 47 0.15 -4.74 -2.88
CA ILE A 47 -0.15 -4.25 -1.54
C ILE A 47 1.04 -4.59 -0.67
N GLY A 48 1.67 -3.56 -0.13
CA GLY A 48 2.81 -3.73 0.75
C GLY A 48 2.46 -3.39 2.17
N VAL A 49 3.26 -3.90 3.08
CA VAL A 49 3.08 -3.60 4.49
C VAL A 49 4.34 -2.96 5.02
N VAL A 50 4.16 -1.91 5.81
CA VAL A 50 5.28 -1.24 6.45
C VAL A 50 5.00 -1.15 7.94
N ARG A 51 6.07 -1.21 8.71
CA ARG A 51 5.97 -1.05 10.15
C ARG A 51 6.32 0.38 10.50
N VAL A 52 5.43 0.98 11.25
CA VAL A 52 5.62 2.35 11.69
C VAL A 52 5.77 2.31 13.20
N PRO A 53 6.89 2.78 13.74
CA PRO A 53 7.02 2.80 15.19
C PRO A 53 6.00 3.73 15.80
N SER A 54 5.44 3.28 16.89
CA SER A 54 4.48 4.08 17.62
C SER A 54 5.24 5.07 18.48
N VAL A 55 5.06 6.33 18.22
CA VAL A 55 5.74 7.38 18.93
C VAL A 55 4.81 8.01 19.94
N ARG A 56 5.23 8.03 21.18
CA ARG A 56 4.41 8.63 22.21
C ARG A 56 5.26 9.28 23.24
#